data_bac3c7c45ac993d5451ff9670fe54197
#
_entry.id   bac3c7c45ac993d5451ff9670fe54197
#
_cell.length_a   1.000
_cell.length_b   1.000
_cell.length_c   1.000
_cell.angle_alpha   90.00
_cell.angle_beta   90.00
_cell.angle_gamma   90.00
#
_symmetry.space_group_name_H-M   'P 1'
#
loop_
_entity.id
_entity.type
_entity.pdbx_description
1 polymer ?
#
loop_
_entity_poly.entity_id
_entity_poly.type
_entity_poly.pdbx_seq_one_letter_code
_entity_poly.pdbx_strand_id
1 'polypeptide(L)'
;MTSIVLSLILMTTNPLHVGQVAEYYFSLHEEQLQMKFIIEKDELFNFEFKGDCDFQKTTSLCIANYINLNFTVKINDEKINLELGDSYTDNGHLIVYFMAKLKNVKIQNLSIQNQCFYEFDSDYKNRIILNLDQFQKSYLLTKEKYSIYLKQ
;
A
#
# COMPACT_ATOMS: atom_id res chain seq x y z
N MET A 1 56.85 -29.31 -4.49
CA MET A 1 56.13 -28.26 -3.72
C MET A 1 55.10 -27.64 -4.64
N THR A 2 53.89 -28.12 -4.56
CA THR A 2 52.73 -27.67 -5.40
C THR A 2 51.90 -26.71 -4.57
N SER A 3 51.92 -25.43 -4.98
CA SER A 3 51.16 -24.36 -4.31
C SER A 3 49.70 -24.41 -4.81
N ILE A 4 48.78 -24.75 -3.94
CA ILE A 4 47.33 -24.70 -4.23
C ILE A 4 46.88 -23.27 -3.95
N VAL A 5 46.56 -22.52 -5.02
CA VAL A 5 45.90 -21.21 -4.92
C VAL A 5 44.40 -21.45 -4.71
N LEU A 6 43.93 -21.24 -3.50
CA LEU A 6 42.51 -21.31 -3.14
C LEU A 6 41.87 -20.02 -3.61
N SER A 7 41.16 -20.04 -4.76
CA SER A 7 40.38 -18.93 -5.28
C SER A 7 39.11 -18.80 -4.47
N LEU A 8 39.06 -17.80 -3.57
CA LEU A 8 37.90 -17.45 -2.80
C LEU A 8 36.95 -16.69 -3.71
N ILE A 9 35.93 -17.36 -4.26
CA ILE A 9 34.82 -16.69 -4.99
C ILE A 9 33.94 -16.02 -3.96
N LEU A 10 34.10 -14.70 -3.79
CA LEU A 10 33.13 -13.88 -3.10
C LEU A 10 31.84 -13.87 -3.96
N MET A 11 30.87 -14.70 -3.62
CA MET A 11 29.52 -14.53 -4.09
C MET A 11 28.95 -13.27 -3.43
N THR A 12 29.01 -12.15 -4.13
CA THR A 12 28.19 -10.99 -3.80
C THR A 12 26.75 -11.39 -4.05
N THR A 13 26.05 -11.81 -2.99
CA THR A 13 24.59 -11.88 -3.02
C THR A 13 24.10 -10.46 -3.15
N ASN A 14 23.81 -10.03 -4.39
CA ASN A 14 22.97 -8.85 -4.59
C ASN A 14 21.69 -9.12 -3.79
N PRO A 15 21.30 -8.23 -2.85
CA PRO A 15 19.99 -8.34 -2.27
C PRO A 15 19.02 -8.31 -3.44
N LEU A 16 18.29 -9.41 -3.64
CA LEU A 16 17.16 -9.43 -4.53
C LEU A 16 16.31 -8.22 -4.12
N HIS A 17 16.21 -7.22 -4.98
CA HIS A 17 15.21 -6.19 -4.84
C HIS A 17 13.87 -6.91 -4.77
N VAL A 18 13.36 -7.10 -3.58
CA VAL A 18 11.98 -7.50 -3.37
C VAL A 18 11.19 -6.41 -4.07
N GLY A 19 10.51 -6.77 -5.16
CA GLY A 19 9.91 -5.81 -6.07
C GLY A 19 9.09 -4.78 -5.30
N GLN A 20 9.13 -3.55 -5.75
CA GLN A 20 8.49 -2.37 -5.20
C GLN A 20 7.03 -2.66 -4.88
N VAL A 21 6.66 -2.59 -3.60
CA VAL A 21 5.32 -2.96 -3.10
C VAL A 21 4.86 -1.95 -2.08
N ALA A 22 3.73 -1.30 -2.34
CA ALA A 22 2.98 -0.59 -1.30
C ALA A 22 1.99 -1.54 -0.63
N GLU A 23 1.80 -1.40 0.68
CA GLU A 23 0.92 -2.24 1.47
C GLU A 23 -0.22 -1.45 2.07
N TYR A 24 -1.42 -2.03 2.05
CA TYR A 24 -2.68 -1.46 2.54
C TYR A 24 -3.34 -2.47 3.48
N TYR A 25 -3.24 -2.24 4.78
CA TYR A 25 -3.82 -3.08 5.82
C TYR A 25 -5.18 -2.54 6.25
N PHE A 26 -6.21 -3.33 6.07
CA PHE A 26 -7.55 -3.00 6.54
C PHE A 26 -7.87 -3.72 7.83
N SER A 27 -8.39 -2.98 8.80
CA SER A 27 -8.93 -3.51 10.04
C SER A 27 -10.22 -2.79 10.42
N LEU A 28 -11.06 -3.45 11.19
CA LEU A 28 -12.29 -2.90 11.72
C LEU A 28 -12.24 -2.96 13.26
N HIS A 29 -12.36 -1.81 13.90
CA HIS A 29 -12.45 -1.68 15.35
C HIS A 29 -13.78 -1.01 15.68
N GLU A 30 -14.69 -1.78 16.28
CA GLU A 30 -16.06 -1.33 16.52
C GLU A 30 -16.73 -0.89 15.21
N GLU A 31 -17.01 0.41 15.06
CA GLU A 31 -17.61 1.00 13.86
C GLU A 31 -16.60 1.79 13.02
N GLN A 32 -15.30 1.65 13.30
CA GLN A 32 -14.25 2.39 12.60
C GLN A 32 -13.46 1.47 11.69
N LEU A 33 -13.60 1.68 10.38
CA LEU A 33 -12.70 1.11 9.37
C LEU A 33 -11.39 1.88 9.41
N GLN A 34 -10.29 1.18 9.55
CA GLN A 34 -8.95 1.74 9.44
C GLN A 34 -8.22 1.12 8.26
N MET A 35 -7.56 1.94 7.48
CA MET A 35 -6.58 1.50 6.47
C MET A 35 -5.21 2.07 6.86
N LYS A 36 -4.25 1.18 7.10
CA LYS A 36 -2.85 1.53 7.32
C LYS A 36 -2.11 1.34 6.00
N PHE A 37 -1.63 2.43 5.43
CA PHE A 37 -0.79 2.45 4.23
C PHE A 37 0.68 2.45 4.62
N ILE A 38 1.50 1.65 3.94
CA ILE A 38 2.95 1.55 4.16
C ILE A 38 3.66 1.57 2.82
N ILE A 39 4.69 2.40 2.69
CA ILE A 39 5.56 2.48 1.52
C ILE A 39 7.01 2.80 1.96
N GLU A 40 8.00 2.30 1.24
CA GLU A 40 9.38 2.74 1.43
C GLU A 40 9.50 4.23 1.10
N LYS A 41 10.08 5.00 2.02
CA LYS A 41 10.17 6.45 1.89
C LYS A 41 11.05 6.86 0.71
N ASP A 42 12.17 6.18 0.52
CA ASP A 42 13.10 6.48 -0.58
C ASP A 42 12.47 6.20 -1.94
N GLU A 43 11.65 5.15 -2.02
CA GLU A 43 10.88 4.84 -3.22
C GLU A 43 9.85 5.94 -3.54
N LEU A 44 9.12 6.40 -2.52
CA LEU A 44 8.14 7.47 -2.67
C LEU A 44 8.78 8.75 -3.21
N PHE A 45 9.99 9.11 -2.77
CA PHE A 45 10.69 10.29 -3.23
C PHE A 45 11.27 10.17 -4.65
N ASN A 46 11.38 8.96 -5.19
CA ASN A 46 11.77 8.72 -6.57
C ASN A 46 10.61 8.89 -7.57
N PHE A 47 9.38 8.95 -7.10
CA PHE A 47 8.22 9.19 -7.96
C PHE A 47 8.03 10.67 -8.26
N GLU A 48 7.81 10.99 -9.53
CA GLU A 48 7.51 12.35 -9.98
C GLU A 48 5.99 12.60 -9.94
N PHE A 49 5.49 12.99 -8.77
CA PHE A 49 4.08 13.33 -8.63
C PHE A 49 3.74 14.64 -9.36
N LYS A 50 2.64 14.63 -10.09
CA LYS A 50 2.12 15.81 -10.77
C LYS A 50 1.33 16.68 -9.77
N GLY A 51 1.53 18.02 -9.88
CA GLY A 51 0.78 19.00 -9.08
C GLY A 51 1.64 19.79 -8.10
N ASP A 52 1.00 20.68 -7.35
CA ASP A 52 1.65 21.64 -6.45
C ASP A 52 1.94 21.06 -5.05
N CYS A 53 2.08 19.74 -4.93
CA CYS A 53 2.29 19.10 -3.65
C CYS A 53 3.77 19.07 -3.27
N ASP A 54 4.15 19.79 -2.21
CA ASP A 54 5.49 19.77 -1.65
C ASP A 54 5.69 18.54 -0.76
N PHE A 55 6.14 17.43 -1.37
CA PHE A 55 6.38 16.18 -0.67
C PHE A 55 7.41 16.28 0.46
N GLN A 56 8.33 17.24 0.41
CA GLN A 56 9.31 17.41 1.48
C GLN A 56 8.70 18.04 2.74
N LYS A 57 7.72 18.94 2.56
CA LYS A 57 7.09 19.66 3.68
C LYS A 57 5.81 19.02 4.16
N THR A 58 5.01 18.46 3.23
CA THR A 58 3.65 17.97 3.50
C THR A 58 3.44 16.55 2.96
N THR A 59 4.42 15.66 3.17
CA THR A 59 4.42 14.29 2.62
C THR A 59 3.11 13.56 2.85
N SER A 60 2.60 13.54 4.07
CA SER A 60 1.40 12.79 4.43
C SER A 60 0.15 13.33 3.75
N LEU A 61 0.02 14.65 3.63
CA LEU A 61 -1.11 15.27 2.94
C LEU A 61 -1.03 15.01 1.44
N CYS A 62 0.17 15.10 0.86
CA CYS A 62 0.38 14.81 -0.56
C CYS A 62 0.03 13.37 -0.92
N ILE A 63 0.51 12.42 -0.12
CA ILE A 63 0.21 11.00 -0.37
C ILE A 63 -1.27 10.69 -0.11
N ALA A 64 -1.90 11.33 0.88
CA ALA A 64 -3.32 11.16 1.14
C ALA A 64 -4.18 11.64 -0.03
N ASN A 65 -3.87 12.80 -0.59
CA ASN A 65 -4.57 13.33 -1.77
C ASN A 65 -4.36 12.40 -2.98
N TYR A 66 -3.14 11.93 -3.19
CA TYR A 66 -2.82 11.00 -4.27
C TYR A 66 -3.59 9.68 -4.14
N ILE A 67 -3.60 9.07 -2.93
CA ILE A 67 -4.33 7.84 -2.66
C ILE A 67 -5.84 8.07 -2.87
N ASN A 68 -6.42 9.14 -2.37
CA ASN A 68 -7.85 9.41 -2.53
C ASN A 68 -8.30 9.57 -3.99
N LEU A 69 -7.39 9.95 -4.88
CA LEU A 69 -7.66 10.04 -6.33
C LEU A 69 -7.55 8.67 -7.03
N ASN A 70 -6.67 7.78 -6.57
CA ASN A 70 -6.31 6.55 -7.28
C ASN A 70 -6.76 5.27 -6.57
N PHE A 71 -7.37 5.40 -5.38
CA PHE A 71 -7.82 4.29 -4.56
C PHE A 71 -9.29 4.44 -4.19
N THR A 72 -10.07 3.39 -4.37
CA THR A 72 -11.50 3.40 -4.04
C THR A 72 -11.89 2.16 -3.25
N VAL A 73 -12.57 2.36 -2.13
CA VAL A 73 -13.20 1.30 -1.34
C VAL A 73 -14.71 1.46 -1.41
N LYS A 74 -15.41 0.35 -1.63
CA LYS A 74 -16.87 0.28 -1.49
C LYS A 74 -17.23 -0.86 -0.54
N ILE A 75 -18.14 -0.59 0.36
CA ILE A 75 -18.76 -1.58 1.26
C ILE A 75 -20.26 -1.56 0.97
N ASN A 76 -20.81 -2.73 0.69
CA ASN A 76 -22.22 -2.88 0.31
C ASN A 76 -22.62 -1.92 -0.83
N ASP A 77 -21.71 -1.83 -1.83
CA ASP A 77 -21.81 -0.96 -3.02
C ASP A 77 -21.75 0.56 -2.75
N GLU A 78 -21.66 0.98 -1.47
CA GLU A 78 -21.49 2.39 -1.11
C GLU A 78 -19.99 2.74 -1.03
N LYS A 79 -19.61 3.87 -1.66
CA LYS A 79 -18.24 4.37 -1.60
C LYS A 79 -17.93 4.86 -0.19
N ILE A 80 -16.82 4.37 0.36
CA ILE A 80 -16.30 4.77 1.67
C ILE A 80 -15.33 5.93 1.48
N ASN A 81 -15.57 7.02 2.20
CA ASN A 81 -14.67 8.16 2.24
C ASN A 81 -13.61 7.94 3.33
N LEU A 82 -12.36 7.80 2.92
CA LEU A 82 -11.22 7.61 3.81
C LEU A 82 -10.62 8.96 4.18
N GLU A 83 -10.66 9.31 5.46
CA GLU A 83 -10.09 10.54 5.99
C GLU A 83 -8.67 10.29 6.48
N LEU A 84 -7.77 11.26 6.23
CA LEU A 84 -6.40 11.21 6.72
C LEU A 84 -6.37 11.24 8.26
N GLY A 85 -5.73 10.25 8.85
CA GLY A 85 -5.43 10.17 10.27
C GLY A 85 -3.95 10.48 10.56
N ASP A 86 -3.38 9.76 11.50
CA ASP A 86 -1.97 9.93 11.89
C ASP A 86 -1.01 9.41 10.81
N SER A 87 0.22 9.92 10.85
CA SER A 87 1.31 9.44 10.02
C SER A 87 2.65 9.58 10.73
N TYR A 88 3.57 8.66 10.43
CA TYR A 88 4.93 8.70 10.94
C TYR A 88 5.88 7.91 10.02
N THR A 89 7.18 8.07 10.25
CA THR A 89 8.21 7.28 9.58
C THR A 89 8.83 6.32 10.58
N ASP A 90 8.94 5.05 10.19
CA ASP A 90 9.58 4.00 10.98
C ASP A 90 10.42 3.10 10.06
N ASN A 91 11.68 2.87 10.45
CA ASN A 91 12.63 2.01 9.71
C ASN A 91 12.66 2.25 8.20
N GLY A 92 12.64 3.51 7.77
CA GLY A 92 12.68 3.89 6.36
C GLY A 92 11.33 3.82 5.63
N HIS A 93 10.26 3.40 6.30
CA HIS A 93 8.91 3.37 5.75
C HIS A 93 8.10 4.59 6.20
N LEU A 94 7.37 5.17 5.27
CA LEU A 94 6.27 6.08 5.57
C LEU A 94 5.03 5.25 5.88
N ILE A 95 4.43 5.52 7.03
CA ILE A 95 3.19 4.89 7.50
C ILE A 95 2.13 5.99 7.61
N VAL A 96 1.00 5.78 6.95
CA VAL A 96 -0.14 6.72 6.96
C VAL A 96 -1.41 5.96 7.30
N TYR A 97 -2.16 6.47 8.26
CA TYR A 97 -3.46 5.92 8.62
C TYR A 97 -4.59 6.71 7.95
N PHE A 98 -5.56 5.96 7.45
CA PHE A 98 -6.83 6.49 6.97
C PHE A 98 -7.95 5.86 7.75
N MET A 99 -9.00 6.62 8.01
CA MET A 99 -10.12 6.17 8.82
C MET A 99 -11.45 6.51 8.16
N ALA A 100 -12.45 5.65 8.38
CA ALA A 100 -13.83 5.92 8.00
C ALA A 100 -14.77 5.34 9.06
N LYS A 101 -15.82 6.08 9.40
CA LYS A 101 -16.84 5.62 10.33
C LYS A 101 -17.90 4.82 9.58
N LEU A 102 -18.11 3.56 10.00
CA LEU A 102 -19.15 2.68 9.48
C LEU A 102 -20.27 2.59 10.52
N LYS A 103 -21.46 3.10 10.18
CA LYS A 103 -22.61 3.06 11.11
C LYS A 103 -23.26 1.67 11.08
N ASN A 104 -22.99 0.83 12.10
CA ASN A 104 -23.63 -0.49 12.30
C ASN A 104 -23.76 -1.34 11.03
N VAL A 105 -22.74 -1.34 10.17
CA VAL A 105 -22.81 -1.96 8.86
C VAL A 105 -22.22 -3.37 8.93
N LYS A 106 -23.08 -4.38 8.70
CA LYS A 106 -22.58 -5.72 8.37
C LYS A 106 -22.03 -5.68 6.95
N ILE A 107 -20.76 -6.03 6.77
CA ILE A 107 -20.11 -6.06 5.46
C ILE A 107 -20.59 -7.31 4.72
N GLN A 108 -21.46 -7.15 3.73
CA GLN A 108 -21.95 -8.21 2.85
C GLN A 108 -21.08 -8.36 1.61
N ASN A 109 -20.63 -7.23 1.07
CA ASN A 109 -19.66 -7.20 -0.02
C ASN A 109 -18.62 -6.10 0.19
N LEU A 110 -17.43 -6.32 -0.33
CA LEU A 110 -16.30 -5.40 -0.32
C LEU A 110 -15.70 -5.32 -1.72
N SER A 111 -15.58 -4.12 -2.24
CA SER A 111 -14.87 -3.85 -3.49
C SER A 111 -13.73 -2.87 -3.23
N ILE A 112 -12.54 -3.20 -3.73
CA ILE A 112 -11.37 -2.32 -3.68
C ILE A 112 -10.82 -2.19 -5.09
N GLN A 113 -10.59 -0.95 -5.52
CA GLN A 113 -9.85 -0.62 -6.73
C GLN A 113 -8.63 0.20 -6.34
N ASN A 114 -7.45 -0.20 -6.79
CA ASN A 114 -6.19 0.46 -6.50
C ASN A 114 -5.40 0.64 -7.79
N GLN A 115 -5.28 1.89 -8.24
CA GLN A 115 -4.50 2.28 -9.41
C GLN A 115 -3.23 3.07 -9.02
N CYS A 116 -2.89 3.10 -7.73
CA CYS A 116 -1.73 3.83 -7.24
C CYS A 116 -0.43 3.29 -7.83
N PHE A 117 0.45 4.21 -8.21
CA PHE A 117 1.84 4.01 -8.62
C PHE A 117 2.06 3.37 -9.99
N TYR A 118 1.04 2.87 -10.67
CA TYR A 118 1.19 2.25 -12.01
C TYR A 118 1.57 3.24 -13.12
N GLU A 119 1.38 4.54 -12.92
CA GLU A 119 1.87 5.58 -13.82
C GLU A 119 3.37 5.82 -13.71
N PHE A 120 3.99 5.50 -12.57
CA PHE A 120 5.42 5.64 -12.33
C PHE A 120 6.18 4.37 -12.71
N ASP A 121 5.60 3.21 -12.41
CA ASP A 121 6.15 1.91 -12.73
C ASP A 121 5.02 0.93 -13.05
N SER A 122 4.98 0.42 -14.29
CA SER A 122 3.96 -0.54 -14.73
C SER A 122 4.03 -1.89 -14.01
N ASP A 123 5.20 -2.25 -13.48
CA ASP A 123 5.44 -3.48 -12.74
C ASP A 123 5.23 -3.32 -11.23
N TYR A 124 4.87 -2.11 -10.78
CA TYR A 124 4.57 -1.84 -9.38
C TYR A 124 3.47 -2.76 -8.85
N LYS A 125 3.56 -3.11 -7.59
CA LYS A 125 2.59 -4.00 -6.95
C LYS A 125 1.96 -3.32 -5.74
N ASN A 126 0.69 -3.56 -5.56
CA ASN A 126 -0.07 -3.09 -4.40
C ASN A 126 -0.59 -4.29 -3.64
N ARG A 127 -0.19 -4.46 -2.39
CA ARG A 127 -0.66 -5.54 -1.53
C ARG A 127 -1.80 -5.06 -0.64
N ILE A 128 -2.97 -5.65 -0.81
CA ILE A 128 -4.12 -5.43 0.05
C ILE A 128 -4.17 -6.54 1.09
N ILE A 129 -4.17 -6.18 2.36
CA ILE A 129 -4.23 -7.12 3.48
C ILE A 129 -5.52 -6.82 4.26
N LEU A 130 -6.43 -7.77 4.24
CA LEU A 130 -7.72 -7.66 4.92
C LEU A 130 -7.67 -8.41 6.25
N ASN A 131 -8.00 -7.71 7.33
CA ASN A 131 -8.28 -8.26 8.65
C ASN A 131 -9.65 -7.74 9.11
N LEU A 132 -10.67 -8.11 8.35
CA LEU A 132 -12.08 -7.78 8.60
C LEU A 132 -12.79 -9.08 8.94
N ASP A 133 -13.77 -9.07 9.85
CA ASP A 133 -14.40 -10.25 10.44
C ASP A 133 -14.50 -11.48 9.51
N GLN A 134 -15.18 -11.33 8.37
CA GLN A 134 -15.38 -12.40 7.40
C GLN A 134 -14.38 -12.40 6.22
N PHE A 135 -13.56 -11.35 6.10
CA PHE A 135 -12.58 -11.22 5.03
C PHE A 135 -11.18 -11.13 5.62
N GLN A 136 -10.51 -12.28 5.79
CA GLN A 136 -9.14 -12.37 6.32
C GLN A 136 -8.25 -12.97 5.23
N LYS A 137 -7.72 -12.13 4.35
CA LYS A 137 -6.91 -12.56 3.22
C LYS A 137 -6.01 -11.44 2.68
N SER A 138 -4.92 -11.83 2.03
CA SER A 138 -4.04 -10.92 1.30
C SER A 138 -4.19 -11.09 -0.21
N TYR A 139 -4.16 -9.97 -0.93
CA TYR A 139 -4.23 -9.91 -2.39
C TYR A 139 -3.07 -9.06 -2.91
N LEU A 140 -2.41 -9.53 -3.96
CA LEU A 140 -1.41 -8.76 -4.69
C LEU A 140 -2.05 -8.24 -5.97
N LEU A 141 -2.17 -6.92 -6.08
CA LEU A 141 -2.72 -6.24 -7.25
C LEU A 141 -1.59 -5.81 -8.18
N THR A 142 -1.87 -5.88 -9.47
CA THR A 142 -1.00 -5.43 -10.57
C THR A 142 -1.79 -4.47 -11.45
N LYS A 143 -1.10 -3.82 -12.40
CA LYS A 143 -1.74 -2.92 -13.36
C LYS A 143 -2.86 -3.59 -14.16
N GLU A 144 -2.70 -4.87 -14.53
CA GLU A 144 -3.71 -5.66 -15.26
C GLU A 144 -4.84 -6.15 -14.36
N LYS A 145 -4.55 -6.32 -13.07
CA LYS A 145 -5.51 -6.80 -12.07
C LYS A 145 -5.50 -5.86 -10.86
N TYR A 146 -6.03 -4.67 -11.04
CA TYR A 146 -6.02 -3.59 -10.05
C TYR A 146 -7.24 -3.55 -9.11
N SER A 147 -8.13 -4.53 -9.19
CA SER A 147 -9.34 -4.55 -8.36
C SER A 147 -9.66 -5.93 -7.80
N ILE A 148 -10.32 -5.93 -6.65
CA ILE A 148 -10.92 -7.10 -6.03
C ILE A 148 -12.40 -6.83 -5.71
N TYR A 149 -13.22 -7.88 -5.80
CA TYR A 149 -14.60 -7.88 -5.35
C TYR A 149 -14.84 -9.15 -4.53
N LEU A 150 -15.32 -8.98 -3.31
CA LEU A 150 -15.58 -10.05 -2.36
C LEU A 150 -17.04 -9.99 -1.93
N LYS A 151 -17.68 -11.14 -1.88
CA LYS A 151 -19.06 -11.30 -1.41
C LYS A 151 -19.11 -12.42 -0.38
N GLN A 152 -19.90 -12.22 0.65
CA GLN A 152 -20.21 -13.22 1.68
C GLN A 152 -21.11 -14.33 1.12
#